data_87b50c205d68c85466bed0ad724a0e26
#
_entry.id   87b50c205d68c85466bed0ad724a0e26
#
_cell.length_a   1.000
_cell.length_b   1.000
_cell.length_c   1.000
_cell.angle_alpha   90.00
_cell.angle_beta   90.00
_cell.angle_gamma   90.00
#
_symmetry.space_group_name_H-M   'P 1'
#
loop_
_entity.id
_entity.type
_entity.pdbx_description
1 polymer ?
#
loop_
_entity_poly.entity_id
_entity_poly.type
_entity_poly.pdbx_seq_one_letter_code
_entity_poly.pdbx_strand_id
1 'polypeptide(L)'
;MAKVLLLNGPNLNLLGSREPEIYGSTTLKEIEEKVAAVLSVHEIECKTFQSNSEGELIDWLHTQRGADFLLLNPGALAHTSVGLRDAVIGVEITFIEIHLSNVHKREEFRHHSYFSDIAIGALAGLGVKGYLLAAEFAVDYIEQKGNINSSI
;
A
#
# COMPACT_ATOMS: atom_id res chain seq x y z
N MET A 1 -9.51 -12.80 13.18
CA MET A 1 -8.13 -12.53 12.72
C MET A 1 -8.09 -11.22 11.96
N ALA A 2 -7.19 -10.34 12.34
CA ALA A 2 -7.01 -9.07 11.64
C ALA A 2 -6.50 -9.30 10.22
N LYS A 3 -6.88 -8.41 9.31
CA LYS A 3 -6.53 -8.50 7.90
C LYS A 3 -5.94 -7.19 7.40
N VAL A 4 -4.77 -7.26 6.79
CA VAL A 4 -4.11 -6.14 6.11
C VAL A 4 -4.12 -6.42 4.61
N LEU A 5 -4.47 -5.39 3.86
CA LEU A 5 -4.45 -5.45 2.39
C LEU A 5 -3.15 -4.85 1.88
N LEU A 6 -2.59 -5.46 0.85
CA LEU A 6 -1.48 -4.88 0.08
C LEU A 6 -1.93 -4.73 -1.36
N LEU A 7 -2.12 -3.49 -1.79
CA LEU A 7 -2.63 -3.17 -3.12
C LEU A 7 -1.58 -2.40 -3.91
N ASN A 8 -1.27 -2.94 -5.08
CA ASN A 8 -0.26 -2.38 -5.98
C ASN A 8 -0.87 -2.04 -7.34
N GLY A 9 -0.60 -0.84 -7.80
CA GLY A 9 -1.13 -0.31 -9.06
C GLY A 9 -0.35 -0.70 -10.30
N PRO A 10 -0.56 0.05 -11.40
CA PRO A 10 0.00 -0.29 -12.70
C PRO A 10 1.52 -0.40 -12.72
N ASN A 11 1.99 -1.33 -13.51
CA ASN A 11 3.40 -1.57 -13.82
C ASN A 11 4.23 -2.13 -12.67
N LEU A 12 3.67 -2.28 -11.47
CA LEU A 12 4.39 -2.85 -10.33
C LEU A 12 4.63 -4.36 -10.49
N ASN A 13 3.88 -5.02 -11.38
CA ASN A 13 4.18 -6.39 -11.80
C ASN A 13 5.52 -6.53 -12.53
N LEU A 14 6.08 -5.42 -13.01
CA LEU A 14 7.37 -5.41 -13.70
C LEU A 14 8.58 -5.21 -12.78
N LEU A 15 8.34 -5.09 -11.48
CA LEU A 15 9.45 -4.93 -10.51
C LEU A 15 10.44 -6.08 -10.63
N GLY A 16 11.72 -5.73 -10.51
CA GLY A 16 12.84 -6.67 -10.69
C GLY A 16 13.41 -6.68 -12.12
N SER A 17 12.63 -6.25 -13.11
CA SER A 17 13.05 -6.20 -14.52
C SER A 17 12.97 -4.80 -15.12
N ARG A 18 12.15 -3.89 -14.56
CA ARG A 18 11.95 -2.52 -15.06
C ARG A 18 12.77 -1.53 -14.25
N GLU A 19 13.61 -0.75 -14.93
CA GLU A 19 14.41 0.33 -14.32
C GLU A 19 15.06 -0.08 -12.99
N PRO A 20 15.90 -1.15 -12.97
CA PRO A 20 16.46 -1.66 -11.72
C PRO A 20 17.33 -0.63 -10.98
N GLU A 21 17.88 0.36 -11.67
CA GLU A 21 18.63 1.47 -11.06
C GLU A 21 17.74 2.38 -10.20
N ILE A 22 16.41 2.37 -10.41
CA ILE A 22 15.46 3.16 -9.62
C ILE A 22 14.77 2.29 -8.56
N TYR A 23 14.31 1.09 -8.97
CA TYR A 23 13.45 0.24 -8.16
C TYR A 23 14.15 -0.97 -7.56
N GLY A 24 15.41 -1.28 -8.00
CA GLY A 24 16.14 -2.47 -7.59
C GLY A 24 15.70 -3.72 -8.33
N SER A 25 16.28 -4.87 -7.94
CA SER A 25 16.04 -6.17 -8.57
C SER A 25 14.99 -7.03 -7.87
N THR A 26 14.46 -6.59 -6.75
CA THR A 26 13.45 -7.34 -5.99
C THR A 26 12.11 -7.36 -6.76
N THR A 27 11.53 -8.54 -6.91
CA THR A 27 10.24 -8.70 -7.60
C THR A 27 9.08 -8.34 -6.68
N LEU A 28 7.92 -8.07 -7.29
CA LEU A 28 6.69 -7.82 -6.52
C LEU A 28 6.34 -9.02 -5.63
N LYS A 29 6.48 -10.24 -6.15
CA LYS A 29 6.22 -11.45 -5.39
C LYS A 29 7.08 -11.53 -4.12
N GLU A 30 8.37 -11.19 -4.24
CA GLU A 30 9.27 -11.16 -3.10
C GLU A 30 8.84 -10.11 -2.07
N ILE A 31 8.38 -8.95 -2.53
CA ILE A 31 7.85 -7.90 -1.65
C ILE A 31 6.62 -8.41 -0.90
N GLU A 32 5.69 -9.03 -1.63
CA GLU A 32 4.47 -9.58 -1.04
C GLU A 32 4.79 -10.62 0.03
N GLU A 33 5.75 -11.51 -0.24
CA GLU A 33 6.20 -12.53 0.71
C GLU A 33 6.81 -11.92 1.96
N LYS A 34 7.64 -10.89 1.79
CA LYS A 34 8.28 -10.19 2.92
C LYS A 34 7.27 -9.45 3.79
N VAL A 35 6.31 -8.78 3.17
CA VAL A 35 5.23 -8.10 3.90
C VAL A 35 4.39 -9.12 4.67
N ALA A 36 3.99 -10.21 4.01
CA ALA A 36 3.22 -11.25 4.66
C ALA A 36 3.97 -11.86 5.85
N ALA A 37 5.29 -12.04 5.74
CA ALA A 37 6.12 -12.57 6.83
C ALA A 37 6.12 -11.64 8.05
N VAL A 38 6.23 -10.32 7.84
CA VAL A 38 6.15 -9.35 8.93
C VAL A 38 4.81 -9.44 9.66
N LEU A 39 3.73 -9.53 8.90
CA LEU A 39 2.37 -9.57 9.45
C LEU A 39 2.06 -10.90 10.14
N SER A 40 2.54 -12.02 9.60
CA SER A 40 2.22 -13.34 10.12
C SER A 40 2.78 -13.60 11.53
N VAL A 41 3.90 -12.96 11.88
CA VAL A 41 4.47 -13.04 13.24
C VAL A 41 3.45 -12.54 14.27
N HIS A 42 2.57 -11.62 13.87
CA HIS A 42 1.55 -11.04 14.73
C HIS A 42 0.14 -11.62 14.46
N GLU A 43 0.09 -12.76 13.77
CA GLU A 43 -1.16 -13.45 13.45
C GLU A 43 -2.12 -12.56 12.62
N ILE A 44 -1.57 -11.76 11.74
CA ILE A 44 -2.32 -10.88 10.83
C ILE A 44 -2.29 -11.49 9.42
N GLU A 45 -3.48 -11.66 8.84
CA GLU A 45 -3.62 -12.13 7.47
C GLU A 45 -3.24 -11.00 6.49
N CYS A 46 -2.51 -11.34 5.43
CA CYS A 46 -2.18 -10.42 4.36
C CYS A 46 -2.89 -10.85 3.08
N LYS A 47 -3.71 -9.97 2.52
CA LYS A 47 -4.29 -10.18 1.18
C LYS A 47 -3.66 -9.21 0.21
N THR A 48 -3.19 -9.74 -0.91
CA THR A 48 -2.48 -8.95 -1.93
C THR A 48 -3.25 -8.95 -3.25
N PHE A 49 -3.18 -7.82 -3.95
CA PHE A 49 -3.68 -7.69 -5.30
C PHE A 49 -2.86 -6.67 -6.07
N GLN A 50 -2.66 -6.92 -7.36
CA GLN A 50 -2.00 -6.00 -8.27
C GLN A 50 -2.76 -6.00 -9.59
N SER A 51 -2.96 -4.83 -10.17
CA SER A 51 -3.53 -4.74 -11.51
C SER A 51 -3.03 -3.48 -12.22
N ASN A 52 -3.02 -3.56 -13.54
CA ASN A 52 -2.77 -2.42 -14.42
C ASN A 52 -4.07 -1.67 -14.75
N SER A 53 -5.22 -2.20 -14.32
CA SER A 53 -6.54 -1.62 -14.59
C SER A 53 -7.06 -0.90 -13.35
N GLU A 54 -7.34 0.40 -13.50
CA GLU A 54 -7.96 1.21 -12.44
C GLU A 54 -9.27 0.57 -11.96
N GLY A 55 -10.11 0.13 -12.90
CA GLY A 55 -11.40 -0.48 -12.57
C GLY A 55 -11.27 -1.75 -11.76
N GLU A 56 -10.29 -2.60 -12.10
CA GLU A 56 -10.04 -3.83 -11.34
C GLU A 56 -9.58 -3.54 -9.91
N LEU A 57 -8.75 -2.53 -9.73
CA LEU A 57 -8.30 -2.11 -8.40
C LEU A 57 -9.46 -1.62 -7.54
N ILE A 58 -10.33 -0.82 -8.14
CA ILE A 58 -11.54 -0.30 -7.49
C ILE A 58 -12.47 -1.44 -7.09
N ASP A 59 -12.76 -2.33 -8.03
CA ASP A 59 -13.66 -3.48 -7.80
C ASP A 59 -13.12 -4.39 -6.69
N TRP A 60 -11.81 -4.65 -6.70
CA TRP A 60 -11.20 -5.46 -5.67
C TRP A 60 -11.34 -4.83 -4.28
N LEU A 61 -11.09 -3.52 -4.17
CA LEU A 61 -11.29 -2.80 -2.90
C LEU A 61 -12.72 -2.95 -2.39
N HIS A 62 -13.71 -2.85 -3.27
CA HIS A 62 -15.11 -3.00 -2.88
C HIS A 62 -15.39 -4.37 -2.26
N THR A 63 -14.67 -5.42 -2.68
CA THR A 63 -14.82 -6.76 -2.11
C THR A 63 -14.12 -6.93 -0.76
N GLN A 64 -13.28 -5.96 -0.36
CA GLN A 64 -12.43 -6.07 0.83
C GLN A 64 -12.89 -5.18 1.99
N ARG A 65 -14.12 -4.70 1.95
CA ARG A 65 -14.69 -3.90 3.06
C ARG A 65 -14.57 -4.68 4.36
N GLY A 66 -14.21 -3.96 5.43
CA GLY A 66 -14.02 -4.59 6.74
C GLY A 66 -12.59 -5.01 7.04
N ALA A 67 -11.66 -4.88 6.10
CA ALA A 67 -10.24 -5.07 6.39
C ALA A 67 -9.76 -4.01 7.39
N ASP A 68 -8.71 -4.34 8.14
CA ASP A 68 -8.26 -3.51 9.24
C ASP A 68 -7.29 -2.42 8.83
N PHE A 69 -6.56 -2.61 7.74
CA PHE A 69 -5.58 -1.64 7.25
C PHE A 69 -5.23 -1.92 5.79
N LEU A 70 -4.84 -0.88 5.08
CA LEU A 70 -4.43 -0.98 3.67
C LEU A 70 -3.04 -0.39 3.47
N LEU A 71 -2.15 -1.18 2.86
CA LEU A 71 -0.87 -0.72 2.35
C LEU A 71 -1.06 -0.48 0.86
N LEU A 72 -0.97 0.78 0.43
CA LEU A 72 -1.32 1.18 -0.93
C LEU A 72 -0.12 1.78 -1.66
N ASN A 73 0.32 1.10 -2.72
CA ASN A 73 1.20 1.70 -3.72
C ASN A 73 0.39 1.90 -5.00
N PRO A 74 -0.15 3.09 -5.24
CA PRO A 74 -1.01 3.30 -6.41
C PRO A 74 -0.24 3.38 -7.73
N GLY A 75 1.10 3.37 -7.67
CA GLY A 75 1.90 3.60 -8.86
C GLY A 75 1.60 4.95 -9.47
N ALA A 76 1.59 5.04 -10.80
CA ALA A 76 1.30 6.28 -11.50
C ALA A 76 -0.13 6.78 -11.28
N LEU A 77 -1.05 5.93 -10.85
CA LEU A 77 -2.41 6.36 -10.52
C LEU A 77 -2.45 7.33 -9.34
N ALA A 78 -1.37 7.42 -8.55
CA ALA A 78 -1.24 8.43 -7.50
C ALA A 78 -1.43 9.85 -8.05
N HIS A 79 -1.03 10.04 -9.30
CA HIS A 79 -0.99 11.36 -9.95
C HIS A 79 -2.19 11.62 -10.86
N THR A 80 -3.07 10.65 -11.06
CA THR A 80 -4.13 10.73 -12.08
C THR A 80 -5.50 10.24 -11.63
N SER A 81 -5.59 9.38 -10.60
CA SER A 81 -6.85 8.66 -10.33
C SER A 81 -7.64 9.26 -9.18
N VAL A 82 -8.63 10.05 -9.52
CA VAL A 82 -9.67 10.46 -8.57
C VAL A 82 -10.60 9.29 -8.26
N GLY A 83 -10.87 8.43 -9.25
CA GLY A 83 -11.72 7.25 -9.04
C GLY A 83 -11.19 6.29 -7.99
N LEU A 84 -9.90 5.98 -8.01
CA LEU A 84 -9.30 5.11 -7.00
C LEU A 84 -9.26 5.81 -5.62
N ARG A 85 -8.97 7.11 -5.59
CA ARG A 85 -9.08 7.91 -4.36
C ARG A 85 -10.45 7.76 -3.72
N ASP A 86 -11.50 7.93 -4.52
CA ASP A 86 -12.88 7.84 -4.03
C ASP A 86 -13.21 6.44 -3.53
N ALA A 87 -12.67 5.39 -4.18
CA ALA A 87 -12.87 4.01 -3.75
C ALA A 87 -12.23 3.75 -2.38
N VAL A 88 -11.03 4.26 -2.15
CA VAL A 88 -10.35 4.11 -0.86
C VAL A 88 -11.14 4.79 0.25
N ILE A 89 -11.64 6.00 0.00
CA ILE A 89 -12.52 6.70 0.95
C ILE A 89 -13.80 5.91 1.18
N GLY A 90 -14.39 5.40 0.11
CA GLY A 90 -15.69 4.71 0.16
C GLY A 90 -15.69 3.41 0.95
N VAL A 91 -14.57 2.69 0.98
CA VAL A 91 -14.47 1.45 1.77
C VAL A 91 -14.11 1.70 3.23
N GLU A 92 -13.76 2.93 3.58
CA GLU A 92 -13.49 3.36 4.96
C GLU A 92 -12.37 2.56 5.63
N ILE A 93 -11.31 2.23 4.89
CA ILE A 93 -10.15 1.52 5.43
C ILE A 93 -9.01 2.53 5.60
N THR A 94 -8.45 2.60 6.81
CA THR A 94 -7.25 3.41 7.07
C THR A 94 -6.08 2.87 6.27
N PHE A 95 -5.30 3.76 5.65
CA PHE A 95 -4.20 3.31 4.79
C PHE A 95 -2.97 4.20 4.89
N ILE A 96 -1.84 3.62 4.48
CA ILE A 96 -0.58 4.31 4.27
C ILE A 96 -0.25 4.26 2.78
N GLU A 97 0.22 5.39 2.24
CA GLU A 97 0.65 5.48 0.85
C GLU A 97 2.14 5.12 0.74
N ILE A 98 2.49 4.28 -0.23
CA ILE A 98 3.86 3.80 -0.42
C ILE A 98 4.31 4.07 -1.86
N HIS A 99 5.53 4.61 -2.00
CA HIS A 99 6.23 4.71 -3.28
C HIS A 99 7.66 4.22 -3.08
N LEU A 100 8.14 3.36 -3.98
CA LEU A 100 9.52 2.85 -3.94
C LEU A 100 10.53 3.97 -4.17
N SER A 101 10.30 4.79 -5.21
CA SER A 101 11.18 5.90 -5.52
C SER A 101 10.80 7.16 -4.75
N ASN A 102 11.76 8.07 -4.60
CA ASN A 102 11.46 9.40 -4.11
C ASN A 102 10.83 10.20 -5.24
N VAL A 103 9.51 10.30 -5.24
CA VAL A 103 8.73 10.97 -6.28
C VAL A 103 9.11 12.45 -6.42
N HIS A 104 9.62 13.07 -5.35
CA HIS A 104 10.03 14.48 -5.37
C HIS A 104 11.36 14.71 -6.10
N LYS A 105 12.12 13.66 -6.38
CA LYS A 105 13.33 13.72 -7.20
C LYS A 105 13.07 13.38 -8.67
N ARG A 106 11.83 13.13 -9.02
CA ARG A 106 11.43 12.75 -10.37
C ARG A 106 10.71 13.91 -11.06
N GLU A 107 10.02 13.64 -12.15
CA GLU A 107 9.33 14.66 -12.94
C GLU A 107 8.29 15.39 -12.07
N GLU A 108 8.11 16.68 -12.35
CA GLU A 108 7.22 17.53 -11.57
C GLU A 108 5.78 16.99 -11.47
N PHE A 109 5.28 16.33 -12.54
CA PHE A 109 3.93 15.77 -12.51
C PHE A 109 3.75 14.66 -11.47
N ARG A 110 4.84 14.13 -10.90
CA ARG A 110 4.81 13.11 -9.84
C ARG A 110 4.82 13.70 -8.43
N HIS A 111 4.92 15.03 -8.32
CA HIS A 111 5.04 15.67 -7.01
C HIS A 111 3.71 15.79 -6.28
N HIS A 112 2.58 15.69 -7.00
CA HIS A 112 1.25 15.73 -6.40
C HIS A 112 0.64 14.32 -6.39
N SER A 113 0.08 13.93 -5.23
CA SER A 113 -0.64 12.67 -5.06
C SER A 113 -2.08 12.95 -4.67
N TYR A 114 -3.00 12.21 -5.28
CA TYR A 114 -4.41 12.23 -4.90
C TYR A 114 -4.69 11.40 -3.64
N PHE A 115 -3.66 10.83 -3.01
CA PHE A 115 -3.83 9.95 -1.84
C PHE A 115 -3.19 10.48 -0.57
N SER A 116 -2.16 11.33 -0.69
CA SER A 116 -1.38 11.77 0.48
C SER A 116 -2.21 12.55 1.50
N ASP A 117 -3.21 13.29 1.06
CA ASP A 117 -4.05 14.09 1.93
C ASP A 117 -5.09 13.28 2.70
N ILE A 118 -5.39 12.06 2.26
CA ILE A 118 -6.36 11.16 2.92
C ILE A 118 -5.70 9.97 3.60
N ALA A 119 -4.41 9.75 3.37
CA ALA A 119 -3.65 8.68 4.02
C ALA A 119 -3.30 9.07 5.47
N ILE A 120 -3.13 8.05 6.34
CA ILE A 120 -2.62 8.30 7.69
C ILE A 120 -1.14 8.72 7.65
N GLY A 121 -0.44 8.35 6.60
CA GLY A 121 0.95 8.73 6.36
C GLY A 121 1.39 8.28 4.98
N ALA A 122 2.60 8.73 4.58
CA ALA A 122 3.15 8.39 3.28
C ALA A 122 4.64 8.09 3.41
N LEU A 123 5.09 7.05 2.70
CA LEU A 123 6.51 6.67 2.62
C LEU A 123 6.92 6.70 1.16
N ALA A 124 7.98 7.42 0.86
CA ALA A 124 8.50 7.52 -0.52
C ALA A 124 10.01 7.53 -0.50
N GLY A 125 10.63 6.85 -1.46
CA GLY A 125 12.07 6.89 -1.64
C GLY A 125 12.87 5.88 -0.84
N LEU A 126 12.22 4.98 -0.11
CA LEU A 126 12.89 4.02 0.76
C LEU A 126 12.99 2.62 0.14
N GLY A 127 12.64 2.49 -1.13
CA GLY A 127 12.67 1.21 -1.82
C GLY A 127 11.78 0.16 -1.16
N VAL A 128 12.20 -1.09 -1.21
CA VAL A 128 11.47 -2.20 -0.59
C VAL A 128 11.29 -2.01 0.92
N LYS A 129 12.26 -1.36 1.58
CA LYS A 129 12.17 -1.08 3.01
C LYS A 129 10.92 -0.30 3.36
N GLY A 130 10.46 0.58 2.48
CA GLY A 130 9.21 1.33 2.69
C GLY A 130 8.00 0.42 2.89
N TYR A 131 7.90 -0.67 2.13
CA TYR A 131 6.84 -1.65 2.33
C TYR A 131 6.91 -2.31 3.70
N LEU A 132 8.12 -2.66 4.13
CA LEU A 132 8.33 -3.33 5.42
C LEU A 132 8.02 -2.40 6.59
N LEU A 133 8.42 -1.13 6.47
CA LEU A 133 8.11 -0.11 7.49
C LEU A 133 6.60 0.14 7.56
N ALA A 134 5.93 0.16 6.41
CA ALA A 134 4.48 0.31 6.36
C ALA A 134 3.78 -0.88 7.02
N ALA A 135 4.27 -2.10 6.80
CA ALA A 135 3.73 -3.30 7.45
C ALA A 135 3.93 -3.24 8.97
N GLU A 136 5.09 -2.82 9.44
CA GLU A 136 5.36 -2.63 10.86
C GLU A 136 4.41 -1.58 11.47
N PHE A 137 4.18 -0.48 10.76
CA PHE A 137 3.23 0.54 11.18
C PHE A 137 1.81 -0.03 11.30
N ALA A 138 1.40 -0.84 10.32
CA ALA A 138 0.07 -1.47 10.34
C ALA A 138 -0.10 -2.38 11.56
N VAL A 139 0.95 -3.15 11.93
CA VAL A 139 0.95 -3.97 13.14
C VAL A 139 0.70 -3.11 14.37
N ASP A 140 1.47 -2.06 14.52
CA ASP A 140 1.36 -1.15 15.67
C ASP A 140 -0.03 -0.52 15.75
N TYR A 141 -0.54 -0.08 14.60
CA TYR A 141 -1.88 0.52 14.52
C TYR A 141 -2.97 -0.46 14.97
N ILE A 142 -2.92 -1.68 14.49
CA ILE A 142 -3.91 -2.72 14.82
C ILE A 142 -3.81 -3.09 16.31
N GLU A 143 -2.60 -3.27 16.83
CA GLU A 143 -2.38 -3.63 18.23
C GLU A 143 -2.81 -2.51 19.18
N GLN A 144 -2.50 -1.26 18.86
CA GLN A 144 -2.93 -0.11 19.66
C GLN A 144 -4.44 0.03 19.68
N LYS A 145 -5.09 -0.15 18.54
CA LYS A 145 -6.54 -0.10 18.42
C LYS A 145 -7.19 -1.20 19.27
N GLY A 146 -6.63 -2.41 19.24
CA GLY A 146 -7.05 -3.51 20.08
C GLY A 146 -6.89 -3.19 21.57
N ASN A 147 -5.77 -2.61 21.98
CA ASN A 147 -5.48 -2.23 23.35
C ASN A 147 -6.45 -1.13 23.84
N ILE A 148 -6.71 -0.12 23.00
CA ILE A 148 -7.67 0.93 23.32
C ILE A 148 -9.07 0.32 23.54
N ASN A 149 -9.49 -0.58 22.67
CA ASN A 149 -10.78 -1.26 22.77
C ASN A 149 -10.84 -2.14 24.02
N SER A 150 -9.74 -2.77 24.40
CA SER A 150 -9.65 -3.60 25.61
C SER A 150 -9.70 -2.79 26.89
N SER A 151 -9.29 -1.53 26.85
CA SER A 151 -9.25 -0.63 28.02
C SER A 151 -10.59 0.00 28.35
N ILE A 152 -11.54 -0.11 27.45
CA ILE A 152 -12.88 0.43 27.60
C ILE A 152 -13.82 -0.62 28.21
#